data_b897f5f5903e4d61754954808bd8f31f
#
_entry.id   b897f5f5903e4d61754954808bd8f31f
#
_cell.length_a   1.000
_cell.length_b   1.000
_cell.length_c   1.000
_cell.angle_alpha   90.00
_cell.angle_beta   90.00
_cell.angle_gamma   90.00
#
_symmetry.space_group_name_H-M   'P 1'
#
loop_
_entity.id
_entity.type
_entity.pdbx_description
1 polymer ?
#
loop_
_entity_poly.entity_id
_entity_poly.type
_entity_poly.pdbx_seq_one_letter_code
_entity_poly.pdbx_strand_id
1 'polypeptide(L)'
;MYARTGIRRFLDYLIVSAKHQMDVDVCHYSKNPLRIGGQWEHTAGHCKNGIMVCSHEWVEGVIDYYHFTGDERGLETAISIGDNILRLLDTPMYAKPGEANARETGWALRALVALYVETRDEKWLAKCEWIIDSFKIWEEEYGNWLAPYTDNTLIRVGFMISVAAGSVMRYYRVFPREDIKQMLIRAIDDIVENCTLDNGLFYYKELPSLSRNGNNTLLLESLAIAYELTGDKKYLETNINNTGRAGVGSKKVIDDAVIVSGDSTKGFAQSFIPLVTYYKALGDTGLINNVKLY
;
A
#
# COMPACT_ATOMS: atom_id res chain seq x y z
N MET A 1 -13.52 5.21 9.86
CA MET A 1 -14.19 4.87 11.15
C MET A 1 -15.47 5.69 11.37
N TYR A 2 -15.44 7.02 11.23
CA TYR A 2 -16.64 7.85 11.45
C TYR A 2 -17.86 7.40 10.62
N ALA A 3 -17.69 7.21 9.31
CA ALA A 3 -18.76 6.76 8.41
C ALA A 3 -19.41 5.41 8.82
N ARG A 4 -18.68 4.55 9.54
CA ARG A 4 -19.17 3.25 10.00
C ARG A 4 -19.83 3.29 11.37
N THR A 5 -19.43 4.22 12.22
CA THR A 5 -19.79 4.19 13.65
C THR A 5 -20.61 5.40 14.09
N GLY A 6 -20.58 6.50 13.34
CA GLY A 6 -21.15 7.78 13.75
C GLY A 6 -20.45 8.44 14.96
N ILE A 7 -19.37 7.83 15.47
CA ILE A 7 -18.68 8.33 16.67
C ILE A 7 -17.92 9.60 16.34
N ARG A 8 -18.37 10.73 16.88
CA ARG A 8 -17.85 12.08 16.63
C ARG A 8 -16.34 12.20 16.79
N ARG A 9 -15.76 11.52 17.76
CA ARG A 9 -14.32 11.53 18.02
C ARG A 9 -13.49 11.16 16.78
N PHE A 10 -13.97 10.24 15.93
CA PHE A 10 -13.25 9.88 14.70
C PHE A 10 -13.27 11.00 13.65
N LEU A 11 -14.36 11.78 13.59
CA LEU A 11 -14.42 12.97 12.75
C LEU A 11 -13.48 14.07 13.26
N ASP A 12 -13.44 14.29 14.56
CA ASP A 12 -12.54 15.29 15.15
C ASP A 12 -11.07 14.96 14.87
N TYR A 13 -10.67 13.68 14.96
CA TYR A 13 -9.34 13.23 14.55
C TYR A 13 -9.08 13.43 13.06
N LEU A 14 -10.02 13.10 12.18
CA LEU A 14 -9.90 13.35 10.75
C LEU A 14 -9.62 14.82 10.48
N ILE A 15 -10.41 15.72 11.06
CA ILE A 15 -10.28 17.17 10.86
C ILE A 15 -8.91 17.70 11.30
N VAL A 16 -8.45 17.28 12.48
CA VAL A 16 -7.14 17.73 13.00
C VAL A 16 -6.00 17.19 12.15
N SER A 17 -6.05 15.90 11.80
CA SER A 17 -5.00 15.25 10.99
C SER A 17 -4.93 15.82 9.58
N ALA A 18 -6.09 16.03 8.92
CA ALA A 18 -6.12 16.59 7.59
C ALA A 18 -5.61 18.04 7.55
N LYS A 19 -5.99 18.86 8.52
CA LYS A 19 -5.47 20.23 8.64
C LYS A 19 -3.96 20.23 8.86
N HIS A 20 -3.44 19.35 9.72
CA HIS A 20 -2.00 19.22 9.90
C HIS A 20 -1.30 18.84 8.60
N GLN A 21 -1.81 17.83 7.89
CA GLN A 21 -1.28 17.40 6.60
C GLN A 21 -1.27 18.56 5.59
N MET A 22 -2.39 19.26 5.43
CA MET A 22 -2.52 20.38 4.50
C MET A 22 -1.59 21.56 4.85
N ASP A 23 -1.51 21.93 6.12
CA ASP A 23 -0.85 23.18 6.53
C ASP A 23 0.65 22.97 6.88
N VAL A 24 1.08 21.75 7.23
CA VAL A 24 2.42 21.46 7.75
C VAL A 24 3.20 20.48 6.90
N ASP A 25 2.56 19.36 6.50
CA ASP A 25 3.28 18.27 5.84
C ASP A 25 3.42 18.49 4.32
N VAL A 26 2.55 19.29 3.70
CA VAL A 26 2.62 19.62 2.27
C VAL A 26 3.48 20.85 2.03
N CYS A 27 4.38 20.76 1.07
CA CYS A 27 5.26 21.87 0.67
C CYS A 27 4.54 22.85 -0.26
N HIS A 28 4.10 23.98 0.26
CA HIS A 28 3.40 25.00 -0.54
C HIS A 28 4.34 25.89 -1.35
N TYR A 29 5.59 26.05 -0.92
CA TYR A 29 6.56 26.89 -1.59
C TYR A 29 7.97 26.28 -1.54
N SER A 30 8.63 26.23 -2.69
CA SER A 30 10.04 25.85 -2.79
C SER A 30 10.65 26.43 -4.06
N LYS A 31 11.97 26.74 -4.01
CA LYS A 31 12.74 27.05 -5.22
C LYS A 31 12.95 25.81 -6.10
N ASN A 32 12.81 24.60 -5.56
CA ASN A 32 12.85 23.37 -6.31
C ASN A 32 11.42 22.93 -6.67
N PRO A 33 11.04 22.94 -7.98
CA PRO A 33 9.70 22.58 -8.42
C PRO A 33 9.27 21.16 -8.03
N LEU A 34 10.22 20.23 -7.86
CA LEU A 34 9.94 18.85 -7.43
C LEU A 34 9.42 18.75 -5.99
N ARG A 35 9.47 19.83 -5.22
CA ARG A 35 8.95 19.86 -3.85
C ARG A 35 7.55 20.45 -3.75
N ILE A 36 7.16 21.33 -4.67
CA ILE A 36 5.88 22.04 -4.57
C ILE A 36 4.72 21.04 -4.67
N GLY A 37 3.83 21.08 -3.71
CA GLY A 37 2.70 20.16 -3.59
C GLY A 37 3.05 18.80 -2.98
N GLY A 38 4.34 18.44 -2.87
CA GLY A 38 4.76 17.17 -2.29
C GLY A 38 4.69 17.15 -0.77
N GLN A 39 4.55 15.96 -0.23
CA GLN A 39 4.56 15.74 1.21
C GLN A 39 5.98 15.43 1.71
N TRP A 40 6.33 16.02 2.86
CA TRP A 40 7.60 15.76 3.48
C TRP A 40 7.68 14.34 4.02
N GLU A 41 8.77 13.65 3.71
CA GLU A 41 9.02 12.34 4.29
C GLU A 41 8.99 12.42 5.83
N HIS A 42 8.28 11.48 6.46
CA HIS A 42 8.15 11.43 7.90
C HIS A 42 9.51 11.16 8.56
N THR A 43 10.09 12.19 9.12
CA THR A 43 11.31 12.12 9.94
C THR A 43 11.06 12.77 11.30
N ALA A 44 11.90 12.46 12.28
CA ALA A 44 11.79 12.99 13.64
C ALA A 44 11.85 14.53 13.75
N GLY A 45 11.89 15.27 12.68
CA GLY A 45 11.96 16.72 12.69
C GLY A 45 11.28 17.37 11.51
N HIS A 46 10.26 16.74 10.90
CA HIS A 46 9.66 17.17 9.63
C HIS A 46 10.67 17.74 8.63
N CYS A 47 10.52 17.58 7.38
CA CYS A 47 11.33 18.22 6.35
C CYS A 47 12.87 18.08 6.46
N LYS A 48 13.37 17.27 7.39
CA LYS A 48 14.81 17.20 7.68
C LYS A 48 15.67 16.89 6.45
N ASN A 49 15.18 15.97 5.60
CA ASN A 49 15.92 15.52 4.44
C ASN A 49 15.58 16.29 3.17
N GLY A 50 14.46 17.02 3.15
CA GLY A 50 13.99 17.76 1.98
C GLY A 50 13.73 16.86 0.74
N ILE A 51 13.51 15.57 0.95
CA ILE A 51 13.24 14.58 -0.09
C ILE A 51 11.73 14.39 -0.20
N MET A 52 11.24 14.35 -1.43
CA MET A 52 9.87 13.95 -1.78
C MET A 52 9.95 12.64 -2.55
N VAL A 53 9.14 11.69 -2.18
CA VAL A 53 9.07 10.38 -2.83
C VAL A 53 7.63 9.91 -2.86
N CYS A 54 7.24 9.20 -3.91
CA CYS A 54 5.84 8.82 -4.13
C CYS A 54 5.24 7.96 -3.01
N SER A 55 6.04 7.22 -2.26
CA SER A 55 5.54 6.45 -1.11
C SER A 55 5.05 7.30 0.07
N HIS A 56 5.23 8.62 0.02
CA HIS A 56 4.78 9.56 1.04
C HIS A 56 3.75 10.57 0.52
N GLU A 57 3.25 10.37 -0.69
CA GLU A 57 2.26 11.22 -1.35
C GLU A 57 0.85 10.63 -1.18
N TRP A 58 0.13 11.02 -0.12
CA TRP A 58 -1.17 10.45 0.24
C TRP A 58 -2.29 11.46 0.10
N VAL A 59 -3.28 11.16 -0.74
CA VAL A 59 -4.40 12.06 -1.05
C VAL A 59 -5.73 11.65 -0.42
N GLU A 60 -5.91 10.35 -0.12
CA GLU A 60 -7.21 9.82 0.30
C GLU A 60 -7.74 10.49 1.57
N GLY A 61 -6.88 10.77 2.55
CA GLY A 61 -7.29 11.40 3.81
C GLY A 61 -7.79 12.83 3.64
N VAL A 62 -7.19 13.62 2.75
CA VAL A 62 -7.63 15.00 2.49
C VAL A 62 -8.85 15.05 1.56
N ILE A 63 -9.04 14.06 0.68
CA ILE A 63 -10.28 13.86 -0.08
C ILE A 63 -11.43 13.50 0.87
N ASP A 64 -11.21 12.57 1.80
CA ASP A 64 -12.21 12.25 2.85
C ASP A 64 -12.56 13.49 3.70
N TYR A 65 -11.57 14.31 4.04
CA TYR A 65 -11.80 15.57 4.75
C TYR A 65 -12.72 16.50 3.95
N TYR A 66 -12.47 16.67 2.65
CA TYR A 66 -13.34 17.45 1.76
C TYR A 66 -14.77 16.91 1.79
N HIS A 67 -14.98 15.60 1.64
CA HIS A 67 -16.32 15.01 1.65
C HIS A 67 -17.06 15.17 2.98
N PHE A 68 -16.36 15.11 4.12
CA PHE A 68 -17.00 15.24 5.42
C PHE A 68 -17.23 16.68 5.89
N THR A 69 -16.50 17.64 5.33
CA THR A 69 -16.53 19.03 5.82
C THR A 69 -17.02 20.03 4.79
N GLY A 70 -16.93 19.73 3.50
CA GLY A 70 -17.15 20.67 2.41
C GLY A 70 -16.02 21.71 2.24
N ASP A 71 -14.89 21.57 2.94
CA ASP A 71 -13.75 22.47 2.81
C ASP A 71 -12.93 22.11 1.56
N GLU A 72 -13.07 22.95 0.52
CA GLU A 72 -12.43 22.75 -0.79
C GLU A 72 -10.90 22.68 -0.73
N ARG A 73 -10.27 23.21 0.30
CA ARG A 73 -8.82 23.10 0.50
C ARG A 73 -8.34 21.63 0.54
N GLY A 74 -9.20 20.70 1.00
CA GLY A 74 -8.89 19.27 0.98
C GLY A 74 -8.69 18.75 -0.44
N LEU A 75 -9.59 19.09 -1.35
CA LEU A 75 -9.50 18.68 -2.77
C LEU A 75 -8.37 19.43 -3.50
N GLU A 76 -8.22 20.74 -3.28
CA GLU A 76 -7.11 21.52 -3.83
C GLU A 76 -5.75 20.96 -3.44
N THR A 77 -5.60 20.58 -2.15
CA THR A 77 -4.38 19.96 -1.65
C THR A 77 -4.14 18.58 -2.30
N ALA A 78 -5.19 17.76 -2.42
CA ALA A 78 -5.07 16.46 -3.10
C ALA A 78 -4.60 16.61 -4.55
N ILE A 79 -5.14 17.57 -5.28
CA ILE A 79 -4.74 17.88 -6.66
C ILE A 79 -3.27 18.35 -6.70
N SER A 80 -2.86 19.21 -5.77
CA SER A 80 -1.48 19.70 -5.69
C SER A 80 -0.48 18.56 -5.43
N ILE A 81 -0.84 17.61 -4.54
CA ILE A 81 -0.06 16.39 -4.30
C ILE A 81 0.01 15.54 -5.57
N GLY A 82 -1.12 15.34 -6.26
CA GLY A 82 -1.15 14.62 -7.54
C GLY A 82 -0.25 15.23 -8.60
N ASP A 83 -0.26 16.55 -8.75
CA ASP A 83 0.63 17.27 -9.68
C ASP A 83 2.11 17.12 -9.27
N ASN A 84 2.41 16.99 -7.98
CA ASN A 84 3.75 16.64 -7.52
C ASN A 84 4.13 15.21 -7.91
N ILE A 85 3.24 14.24 -7.71
CA ILE A 85 3.45 12.85 -8.12
C ILE A 85 3.79 12.77 -9.62
N LEU A 86 3.05 13.49 -10.48
CA LEU A 86 3.34 13.49 -11.92
C LEU A 86 4.77 13.96 -12.20
N ARG A 87 5.22 15.03 -11.53
CA ARG A 87 6.60 15.53 -11.67
C ARG A 87 7.65 14.56 -11.14
N LEU A 88 7.38 13.88 -10.03
CA LEU A 88 8.28 12.87 -9.46
C LEU A 88 8.42 11.67 -10.40
N LEU A 89 7.31 11.18 -10.96
CA LEU A 89 7.29 10.05 -11.90
C LEU A 89 8.05 10.33 -13.21
N ASP A 90 8.25 11.60 -13.57
CA ASP A 90 9.04 12.01 -14.74
C ASP A 90 10.55 12.11 -14.43
N THR A 91 10.98 11.80 -13.20
CA THR A 91 12.39 11.77 -12.82
C THR A 91 13.06 10.44 -13.19
N PRO A 92 14.41 10.39 -13.30
CA PRO A 92 15.13 9.15 -13.61
C PRO A 92 14.85 8.01 -12.63
N MET A 93 14.47 8.30 -11.38
CA MET A 93 14.15 7.28 -10.36
C MET A 93 13.02 6.34 -10.78
N TYR A 94 12.13 6.78 -11.67
CA TYR A 94 10.98 5.99 -12.12
C TYR A 94 11.05 5.64 -13.62
N ALA A 95 12.17 5.94 -14.28
CA ALA A 95 12.32 5.77 -15.73
C ALA A 95 12.23 4.30 -16.18
N LYS A 96 12.64 3.38 -15.32
CA LYS A 96 12.62 1.94 -15.60
C LYS A 96 12.09 1.15 -14.42
N PRO A 97 11.41 0.01 -14.68
CA PRO A 97 11.11 -0.97 -13.65
C PRO A 97 12.36 -1.38 -12.88
N GLY A 98 12.27 -1.52 -11.55
CA GLY A 98 13.39 -1.91 -10.71
C GLY A 98 14.35 -0.78 -10.29
N GLU A 99 14.27 0.43 -10.83
CA GLU A 99 15.05 1.57 -10.32
C GLU A 99 14.48 2.11 -9.00
N ALA A 100 13.15 2.27 -8.92
CA ALA A 100 12.47 2.44 -7.64
C ALA A 100 11.96 1.10 -7.12
N ASN A 101 11.63 1.00 -5.83
CA ASN A 101 10.93 -0.19 -5.33
C ASN A 101 9.42 -0.13 -5.63
N ALA A 102 8.77 -1.28 -5.65
CA ALA A 102 7.35 -1.42 -6.02
C ALA A 102 6.42 -0.56 -5.14
N ARG A 103 6.76 -0.33 -3.87
CA ARG A 103 5.99 0.53 -2.96
C ARG A 103 5.94 1.98 -3.45
N GLU A 104 7.04 2.51 -3.98
CA GLU A 104 7.09 3.90 -4.49
C GLU A 104 6.10 4.08 -5.64
N THR A 105 6.20 3.23 -6.65
CA THR A 105 5.34 3.26 -7.84
C THR A 105 3.88 2.90 -7.48
N GLY A 106 3.70 1.96 -6.55
CA GLY A 106 2.38 1.55 -6.06
C GLY A 106 1.64 2.69 -5.35
N TRP A 107 2.29 3.41 -4.46
CA TRP A 107 1.65 4.56 -3.78
C TRP A 107 1.28 5.67 -4.75
N ALA A 108 2.12 5.95 -5.76
CA ALA A 108 1.76 6.87 -6.83
C ALA A 108 0.46 6.44 -7.52
N LEU A 109 0.36 5.17 -7.95
CA LEU A 109 -0.85 4.63 -8.56
C LEU A 109 -2.08 4.81 -7.68
N ARG A 110 -1.97 4.50 -6.40
CA ARG A 110 -3.07 4.62 -5.44
C ARG A 110 -3.60 6.04 -5.35
N ALA A 111 -2.73 7.02 -5.23
CA ALA A 111 -3.10 8.42 -5.16
C ALA A 111 -3.75 8.90 -6.47
N LEU A 112 -3.16 8.54 -7.62
CA LEU A 112 -3.69 8.95 -8.93
C LEU A 112 -5.04 8.30 -9.24
N VAL A 113 -5.27 7.04 -8.85
CA VAL A 113 -6.59 6.39 -8.96
C VAL A 113 -7.62 7.13 -8.12
N ALA A 114 -7.30 7.52 -6.89
CA ALA A 114 -8.22 8.26 -6.02
C ALA A 114 -8.57 9.62 -6.65
N LEU A 115 -7.59 10.35 -7.19
CA LEU A 115 -7.80 11.62 -7.89
C LEU A 115 -8.64 11.46 -9.16
N TYR A 116 -8.41 10.40 -9.96
CA TYR A 116 -9.24 10.13 -11.12
C TYR A 116 -10.69 9.84 -10.74
N VAL A 117 -10.91 9.03 -9.72
CA VAL A 117 -12.27 8.73 -9.24
C VAL A 117 -12.98 9.99 -8.77
N GLU A 118 -12.28 10.90 -8.14
CA GLU A 118 -12.83 12.14 -7.61
C GLU A 118 -13.09 13.20 -8.70
N THR A 119 -12.08 13.44 -9.54
CA THR A 119 -12.12 14.60 -10.46
C THR A 119 -12.50 14.26 -11.89
N ARG A 120 -12.36 13.00 -12.31
CA ARG A 120 -12.50 12.53 -13.69
C ARG A 120 -11.54 13.20 -14.67
N ASP A 121 -10.45 13.78 -14.18
CA ASP A 121 -9.42 14.37 -15.04
C ASP A 121 -8.54 13.27 -15.65
N GLU A 122 -8.55 13.21 -16.98
CA GLU A 122 -7.84 12.20 -17.78
C GLU A 122 -6.32 12.20 -17.59
N LYS A 123 -5.73 13.29 -17.11
CA LYS A 123 -4.28 13.34 -16.83
C LYS A 123 -3.88 12.30 -15.78
N TRP A 124 -4.75 12.03 -14.79
CA TRP A 124 -4.51 11.01 -13.76
C TRP A 124 -4.59 9.60 -14.33
N LEU A 125 -5.62 9.35 -15.16
CA LEU A 125 -5.80 8.05 -15.80
C LEU A 125 -4.63 7.70 -16.72
N ALA A 126 -4.20 8.65 -17.55
CA ALA A 126 -3.08 8.44 -18.46
C ALA A 126 -1.80 7.99 -17.72
N LYS A 127 -1.53 8.59 -16.55
CA LYS A 127 -0.37 8.19 -15.75
C LYS A 127 -0.63 6.86 -15.00
N CYS A 128 -1.86 6.55 -14.59
CA CYS A 128 -2.21 5.24 -14.05
C CYS A 128 -1.94 4.11 -15.06
N GLU A 129 -2.35 4.29 -16.32
CA GLU A 129 -2.08 3.31 -17.38
C GLU A 129 -0.58 3.10 -17.59
N TRP A 130 0.19 4.18 -17.64
CA TRP A 130 1.64 4.12 -17.73
C TRP A 130 2.26 3.31 -16.57
N ILE A 131 1.77 3.49 -15.33
CA ILE A 131 2.23 2.73 -14.17
C ILE A 131 1.86 1.25 -14.30
N ILE A 132 0.64 0.95 -14.73
CA ILE A 132 0.20 -0.45 -14.94
C ILE A 132 1.07 -1.13 -15.99
N ASP A 133 1.38 -0.47 -17.09
CA ASP A 133 2.27 -1.01 -18.11
C ASP A 133 3.70 -1.20 -17.58
N SER A 134 4.18 -0.28 -16.74
CA SER A 134 5.47 -0.43 -16.05
C SER A 134 5.50 -1.67 -15.15
N PHE A 135 4.43 -1.95 -14.40
CA PHE A 135 4.33 -3.17 -13.58
C PHE A 135 4.31 -4.46 -14.41
N LYS A 136 3.71 -4.46 -15.60
CA LYS A 136 3.75 -5.59 -16.53
C LYS A 136 5.17 -5.85 -17.04
N ILE A 137 5.85 -4.79 -17.51
CA ILE A 137 7.24 -4.90 -17.96
C ILE A 137 8.13 -5.42 -16.83
N TRP A 138 7.90 -4.93 -15.60
CA TRP A 138 8.66 -5.37 -14.43
C TRP A 138 8.48 -6.86 -14.14
N GLU A 139 7.24 -7.36 -14.21
CA GLU A 139 6.95 -8.79 -14.07
C GLU A 139 7.62 -9.60 -15.19
N GLU A 140 7.52 -9.15 -16.44
CA GLU A 140 8.12 -9.83 -17.61
C GLU A 140 9.66 -9.91 -17.52
N GLU A 141 10.32 -8.85 -17.06
CA GLU A 141 11.78 -8.80 -16.98
C GLU A 141 12.36 -9.55 -15.77
N TYR A 142 11.66 -9.54 -14.63
CA TYR A 142 12.23 -10.00 -13.35
C TYR A 142 11.38 -11.07 -12.64
N GLY A 143 10.30 -11.49 -13.23
CA GLY A 143 9.37 -12.50 -12.67
C GLY A 143 8.46 -11.99 -11.56
N ASN A 144 8.75 -10.83 -10.98
CA ASN A 144 7.92 -10.09 -10.02
C ASN A 144 8.47 -8.66 -9.85
N TRP A 145 7.83 -7.85 -9.01
CA TRP A 145 8.19 -6.46 -8.73
C TRP A 145 9.32 -6.36 -7.70
N LEU A 146 10.51 -6.80 -8.12
CA LEU A 146 11.70 -6.87 -7.28
C LEU A 146 12.26 -5.46 -7.01
N ALA A 147 12.84 -5.26 -5.84
CA ALA A 147 13.43 -3.99 -5.42
C ALA A 147 14.94 -3.95 -5.67
N PRO A 148 15.52 -2.79 -6.01
CA PRO A 148 16.96 -2.66 -6.15
C PRO A 148 17.63 -2.85 -4.77
N TYR A 149 18.77 -3.55 -4.76
CA TYR A 149 19.56 -3.80 -3.57
C TYR A 149 21.00 -3.34 -3.73
N THR A 150 21.61 -3.69 -4.85
CA THR A 150 22.92 -3.20 -5.31
C THR A 150 22.84 -2.90 -6.80
N ASP A 151 23.90 -2.35 -7.38
CA ASP A 151 23.95 -1.94 -8.80
C ASP A 151 23.50 -3.04 -9.78
N ASN A 152 23.68 -4.32 -9.40
CA ASN A 152 23.36 -5.46 -10.26
C ASN A 152 22.49 -6.52 -9.57
N THR A 153 21.84 -6.19 -8.46
CA THR A 153 21.05 -7.15 -7.68
C THR A 153 19.67 -6.59 -7.37
N LEU A 154 18.64 -7.33 -7.75
CA LEU A 154 17.27 -7.10 -7.34
C LEU A 154 16.85 -8.17 -6.33
N ILE A 155 16.01 -7.80 -5.38
CA ILE A 155 15.57 -8.69 -4.30
C ILE A 155 14.06 -8.58 -4.08
N ARG A 156 13.47 -9.65 -3.51
CA ARG A 156 12.12 -9.60 -3.00
C ARG A 156 12.06 -8.83 -1.69
N VAL A 157 11.11 -7.91 -1.63
CA VAL A 157 10.71 -7.23 -0.40
C VAL A 157 9.20 -7.39 -0.27
N GLY A 158 8.75 -8.50 0.32
CA GLY A 158 7.37 -8.96 0.26
C GLY A 158 6.34 -7.89 0.63
N PHE A 159 6.57 -7.13 1.70
CA PHE A 159 5.64 -6.06 2.09
C PHE A 159 5.55 -4.92 1.07
N MET A 160 6.62 -4.62 0.31
CA MET A 160 6.58 -3.58 -0.73
C MET A 160 5.79 -4.05 -1.94
N ILE A 161 5.92 -5.32 -2.31
CA ILE A 161 5.11 -5.96 -3.36
C ILE A 161 3.65 -5.98 -2.92
N SER A 162 3.36 -6.30 -1.66
CA SER A 162 2.00 -6.29 -1.10
C SER A 162 1.35 -4.91 -1.17
N VAL A 163 2.07 -3.86 -0.81
CA VAL A 163 1.59 -2.47 -0.93
C VAL A 163 1.27 -2.12 -2.39
N ALA A 164 2.13 -2.52 -3.32
CA ALA A 164 1.89 -2.33 -4.75
C ALA A 164 0.65 -3.12 -5.21
N ALA A 165 0.49 -4.38 -4.78
CA ALA A 165 -0.69 -5.19 -5.09
C ALA A 165 -1.99 -4.54 -4.59
N GLY A 166 -1.99 -3.97 -3.37
CA GLY A 166 -3.11 -3.19 -2.85
C GLY A 166 -3.46 -1.97 -3.72
N SER A 167 -2.46 -1.33 -4.28
CA SER A 167 -2.63 -0.18 -5.19
C SER A 167 -3.14 -0.59 -6.57
N VAL A 168 -2.57 -1.65 -7.16
CA VAL A 168 -3.03 -2.23 -8.43
C VAL A 168 -4.47 -2.75 -8.30
N MET A 169 -4.84 -3.33 -7.14
CA MET A 169 -6.21 -3.78 -6.88
C MET A 169 -7.19 -2.60 -6.85
N ARG A 170 -6.81 -1.42 -6.36
CA ARG A 170 -7.65 -0.21 -6.43
C ARG A 170 -7.90 0.20 -7.87
N TYR A 171 -6.86 0.18 -8.71
CA TYR A 171 -7.01 0.42 -10.15
C TYR A 171 -7.92 -0.65 -10.79
N TYR A 172 -7.70 -1.93 -10.51
CA TYR A 172 -8.51 -3.03 -11.04
C TYR A 172 -10.00 -2.90 -10.68
N ARG A 173 -10.34 -2.42 -9.49
CA ARG A 173 -11.74 -2.19 -9.08
C ARG A 173 -12.43 -1.09 -9.89
N VAL A 174 -11.69 -0.15 -10.46
CA VAL A 174 -12.22 0.89 -11.36
C VAL A 174 -12.25 0.40 -12.81
N PHE A 175 -11.20 -0.32 -13.22
CA PHE A 175 -11.00 -0.82 -14.58
C PHE A 175 -10.69 -2.32 -14.54
N PRO A 176 -11.71 -3.19 -14.36
CA PRO A 176 -11.51 -4.63 -14.29
C PRO A 176 -11.04 -5.18 -15.64
N ARG A 177 -9.83 -5.77 -15.66
CA ARG A 177 -9.22 -6.41 -16.81
C ARG A 177 -8.57 -7.71 -16.40
N GLU A 178 -8.73 -8.77 -17.21
CA GLU A 178 -8.24 -10.10 -16.86
C GLU A 178 -6.70 -10.16 -16.78
N ASP A 179 -5.98 -9.43 -17.64
CA ASP A 179 -4.51 -9.35 -17.59
C ASP A 179 -4.00 -8.79 -16.24
N ILE A 180 -4.68 -7.78 -15.70
CA ILE A 180 -4.34 -7.19 -14.38
C ILE A 180 -4.70 -8.15 -13.25
N LYS A 181 -5.83 -8.84 -13.34
CA LYS A 181 -6.23 -9.86 -12.37
C LYS A 181 -5.17 -10.95 -12.27
N GLN A 182 -4.73 -11.48 -13.42
CA GLN A 182 -3.72 -12.53 -13.45
C GLN A 182 -2.36 -12.05 -12.97
N MET A 183 -1.94 -10.82 -13.31
CA MET A 183 -0.73 -10.19 -12.78
C MET A 183 -0.76 -10.10 -11.25
N LEU A 184 -1.87 -9.65 -10.67
CA LEU A 184 -2.05 -9.61 -9.21
C LEU A 184 -1.92 -10.98 -8.55
N ILE A 185 -2.57 -12.00 -9.12
CA ILE A 185 -2.52 -13.37 -8.59
C ILE A 185 -1.08 -13.89 -8.62
N ARG A 186 -0.36 -13.77 -9.74
CA ARG A 186 1.03 -14.21 -9.85
C ARG A 186 1.96 -13.49 -8.88
N ALA A 187 1.82 -12.17 -8.75
CA ALA A 187 2.63 -11.40 -7.82
C ALA A 187 2.41 -11.83 -6.36
N ILE A 188 1.18 -12.17 -5.99
CA ILE A 188 0.84 -12.62 -4.64
C ILE A 188 1.27 -14.07 -4.42
N ASP A 189 1.07 -14.96 -5.41
CA ASP A 189 1.57 -16.35 -5.31
C ASP A 189 3.09 -16.38 -5.11
N ASP A 190 3.86 -15.55 -5.81
CA ASP A 190 5.30 -15.44 -5.61
C ASP A 190 5.67 -15.00 -4.18
N ILE A 191 4.92 -14.07 -3.58
CA ILE A 191 5.11 -13.71 -2.16
C ILE A 191 4.85 -14.92 -1.27
N VAL A 192 3.76 -15.63 -1.50
CA VAL A 192 3.37 -16.80 -0.70
C VAL A 192 4.41 -17.92 -0.79
N GLU A 193 4.90 -18.17 -2.00
CA GLU A 193 5.85 -19.26 -2.26
C GLU A 193 7.27 -18.93 -1.79
N ASN A 194 7.72 -17.70 -2.00
CA ASN A 194 9.12 -17.33 -1.84
C ASN A 194 9.42 -16.45 -0.61
N CYS A 195 8.41 -15.83 0.02
CA CYS A 195 8.64 -14.96 1.17
C CYS A 195 8.21 -15.59 2.51
N THR A 196 7.54 -16.75 2.51
CA THR A 196 7.04 -17.40 3.72
C THR A 196 8.14 -18.15 4.44
N LEU A 197 8.30 -17.88 5.73
CA LEU A 197 9.19 -18.60 6.65
C LEU A 197 8.51 -19.86 7.20
N ASP A 198 9.31 -20.82 7.72
CA ASP A 198 8.81 -22.08 8.32
C ASP A 198 7.85 -21.84 9.48
N ASN A 199 7.96 -20.71 10.16
CA ASN A 199 7.08 -20.32 11.27
C ASN A 199 5.77 -19.66 10.81
N GLY A 200 5.51 -19.54 9.50
CA GLY A 200 4.31 -18.93 8.93
C GLY A 200 4.33 -17.40 8.82
N LEU A 201 5.41 -16.76 9.25
CA LEU A 201 5.64 -15.33 9.02
C LEU A 201 6.31 -15.13 7.66
N PHE A 202 6.36 -13.88 7.23
CA PHE A 202 7.08 -13.49 6.03
C PHE A 202 8.40 -12.81 6.41
N TYR A 203 9.46 -13.05 5.66
CA TYR A 203 10.70 -12.31 5.87
C TYR A 203 10.54 -10.84 5.48
N TYR A 204 11.36 -9.98 6.09
CA TYR A 204 11.33 -8.56 5.81
C TYR A 204 11.81 -8.24 4.39
N LYS A 205 12.94 -8.81 4.00
CA LYS A 205 13.54 -8.75 2.66
C LYS A 205 14.54 -9.90 2.47
N GLU A 206 14.72 -10.31 1.24
CA GLU A 206 15.53 -11.46 0.85
C GLU A 206 16.99 -11.35 1.31
N LEU A 207 17.59 -10.20 1.18
CA LEU A 207 18.95 -9.90 1.61
C LEU A 207 18.97 -8.73 2.62
N PRO A 208 19.90 -8.70 3.56
CA PRO A 208 20.99 -9.66 3.80
C PRO A 208 20.57 -10.90 4.61
N SER A 209 19.32 -11.04 4.98
CA SER A 209 18.90 -12.16 5.84
C SER A 209 17.45 -12.57 5.59
N LEU A 210 17.23 -13.83 5.27
CA LEU A 210 15.92 -14.47 5.17
C LEU A 210 15.28 -14.74 6.55
N SER A 211 16.03 -14.68 7.65
CA SER A 211 15.48 -14.94 8.99
C SER A 211 14.82 -13.74 9.65
N ARG A 212 15.07 -12.51 9.14
CA ARG A 212 14.47 -11.30 9.68
C ARG A 212 13.04 -11.15 9.17
N ASN A 213 12.07 -11.28 10.04
CA ASN A 213 10.68 -10.94 9.76
C ASN A 213 10.43 -9.43 9.96
N GLY A 214 9.32 -8.94 9.43
CA GLY A 214 8.88 -7.57 9.65
C GLY A 214 7.77 -7.15 8.67
N ASN A 215 6.99 -6.15 9.10
CA ASN A 215 5.86 -5.60 8.33
C ASN A 215 4.83 -6.65 7.87
N ASN A 216 4.68 -7.73 8.61
CA ASN A 216 3.81 -8.86 8.27
C ASN A 216 2.34 -8.46 8.13
N THR A 217 1.88 -7.46 8.89
CA THR A 217 0.52 -6.91 8.75
C THR A 217 0.20 -6.42 7.35
N LEU A 218 1.18 -5.83 6.68
CA LEU A 218 0.98 -5.29 5.33
C LEU A 218 0.69 -6.37 4.29
N LEU A 219 1.15 -7.61 4.53
CA LEU A 219 0.90 -8.73 3.64
C LEU A 219 -0.51 -9.32 3.74
N LEU A 220 -1.22 -9.03 4.82
CA LEU A 220 -2.61 -9.48 4.99
C LEU A 220 -3.54 -8.92 3.91
N GLU A 221 -3.27 -7.71 3.40
CA GLU A 221 -4.05 -7.13 2.30
C GLU A 221 -3.90 -7.97 1.01
N SER A 222 -2.69 -8.38 0.66
CA SER A 222 -2.45 -9.24 -0.51
C SER A 222 -3.14 -10.58 -0.41
N LEU A 223 -3.11 -11.22 0.76
CA LEU A 223 -3.80 -12.49 0.97
C LEU A 223 -5.32 -12.35 0.79
N ALA A 224 -5.89 -11.27 1.32
CA ALA A 224 -7.32 -10.98 1.13
C ALA A 224 -7.65 -10.67 -0.35
N ILE A 225 -6.79 -9.96 -1.06
CA ILE A 225 -6.92 -9.68 -2.49
C ILE A 225 -6.91 -10.98 -3.29
N ALA A 226 -5.95 -11.86 -3.05
CA ALA A 226 -5.87 -13.14 -3.75
C ALA A 226 -7.12 -13.99 -3.51
N TYR A 227 -7.63 -14.03 -2.28
CA TYR A 227 -8.91 -14.67 -1.99
C TYR A 227 -10.08 -14.01 -2.75
N GLU A 228 -10.18 -12.68 -2.75
CA GLU A 228 -11.23 -11.94 -3.47
C GLU A 228 -11.24 -12.27 -4.98
N LEU A 229 -10.05 -12.40 -5.57
CA LEU A 229 -9.89 -12.65 -7.01
C LEU A 229 -10.12 -14.12 -7.43
N THR A 230 -9.81 -15.07 -6.54
CA THR A 230 -9.78 -16.50 -6.85
C THR A 230 -10.87 -17.31 -6.16
N GLY A 231 -11.36 -16.86 -5.00
CA GLY A 231 -12.20 -17.65 -4.10
C GLY A 231 -11.45 -18.76 -3.36
N ASP A 232 -10.12 -18.88 -3.53
CA ASP A 232 -9.33 -19.94 -2.94
C ASP A 232 -8.97 -19.64 -1.49
N LYS A 233 -9.50 -20.44 -0.57
CA LYS A 233 -9.29 -20.30 0.88
C LYS A 233 -7.85 -20.54 1.32
N LYS A 234 -6.98 -21.12 0.46
CA LYS A 234 -5.55 -21.33 0.78
C LYS A 234 -4.87 -20.05 1.27
N TYR A 235 -5.29 -18.88 0.76
CA TYR A 235 -4.73 -17.58 1.15
C TYR A 235 -5.15 -17.12 2.55
N LEU A 236 -6.20 -17.70 3.11
CA LEU A 236 -6.77 -17.33 4.41
C LEU A 236 -6.62 -18.44 5.45
N GLU A 237 -6.22 -19.64 5.05
CA GLU A 237 -6.09 -20.78 5.95
C GLU A 237 -4.92 -20.61 6.91
N THR A 238 -5.19 -20.91 8.16
CA THR A 238 -4.27 -20.75 9.28
C THR A 238 -3.54 -22.04 9.64
N ASN A 239 -3.79 -23.14 8.91
CA ASN A 239 -3.31 -24.46 9.28
C ASN A 239 -1.97 -24.78 8.63
N ILE A 240 -1.18 -25.60 9.34
CA ILE A 240 0.01 -26.25 8.80
C ILE A 240 -0.43 -27.16 7.65
N ASN A 241 0.08 -26.89 6.45
CA ASN A 241 -0.16 -27.78 5.34
C ASN A 241 0.59 -29.13 5.51
N ASN A 242 0.26 -30.11 4.67
CA ASN A 242 0.86 -31.46 4.73
C ASN A 242 2.39 -31.47 4.52
N THR A 243 3.03 -30.35 4.23
CA THR A 243 4.49 -30.21 4.10
C THR A 243 5.15 -29.69 5.37
N GLY A 244 4.39 -29.44 6.44
CA GLY A 244 4.89 -28.93 7.72
C GLY A 244 5.13 -27.42 7.73
N ARG A 245 4.88 -26.72 6.63
CA ARG A 245 4.93 -25.26 6.59
C ARG A 245 3.66 -24.68 7.19
N ALA A 246 3.79 -23.64 7.99
CA ALA A 246 2.63 -22.91 8.49
C ALA A 246 1.83 -22.36 7.31
N GLY A 247 0.51 -22.48 7.38
CA GLY A 247 -0.38 -21.93 6.36
C GLY A 247 -0.20 -20.41 6.23
N VAL A 248 -0.34 -19.92 5.03
CA VAL A 248 -0.31 -18.50 4.73
C VAL A 248 -1.50 -17.83 5.41
N GLY A 249 -1.28 -16.68 6.02
CA GLY A 249 -2.34 -15.99 6.78
C GLY A 249 -2.57 -16.54 8.18
N SER A 250 -1.60 -17.28 8.70
CA SER A 250 -1.68 -17.94 10.00
C SER A 250 -2.11 -16.97 11.11
N LYS A 251 -2.80 -17.52 12.12
CA LYS A 251 -3.13 -16.82 13.37
C LYS A 251 -1.93 -16.03 13.94
N LYS A 252 -0.72 -16.54 13.75
CA LYS A 252 0.50 -15.86 14.19
C LYS A 252 0.76 -14.53 13.49
N VAL A 253 0.49 -14.40 12.16
CA VAL A 253 0.60 -13.13 11.47
C VAL A 253 -0.41 -12.12 12.05
N ILE A 254 -1.61 -12.58 12.36
CA ILE A 254 -2.64 -11.73 12.98
C ILE A 254 -2.24 -11.34 14.40
N ASP A 255 -1.79 -12.29 15.21
CA ASP A 255 -1.37 -12.05 16.60
C ASP A 255 -0.19 -11.07 16.64
N ASP A 256 0.85 -11.30 15.83
CA ASP A 256 2.01 -10.39 15.73
C ASP A 256 1.59 -9.02 15.19
N ALA A 257 0.65 -8.98 14.26
CA ALA A 257 0.10 -7.76 13.70
C ALA A 257 -0.58 -6.90 14.75
N VAL A 258 -1.39 -7.50 15.61
CA VAL A 258 -2.10 -6.80 16.70
C VAL A 258 -1.10 -6.27 17.73
N ILE A 259 -0.11 -7.06 18.11
CA ILE A 259 0.92 -6.68 19.11
C ILE A 259 1.75 -5.51 18.56
N VAL A 260 2.32 -5.62 17.35
CA VAL A 260 3.18 -4.59 16.76
C VAL A 260 2.41 -3.31 16.48
N SER A 261 1.13 -3.41 16.11
CA SER A 261 0.29 -2.23 15.84
C SER A 261 -0.06 -1.43 17.10
N GLY A 262 -0.02 -2.06 18.28
CA GLY A 262 -0.26 -1.39 19.55
C GLY A 262 0.86 -0.47 20.02
N ASP A 263 2.08 -0.68 19.53
CA ASP A 263 3.29 -0.01 20.03
C ASP A 263 3.54 1.37 19.40
N SER A 264 2.91 1.69 18.27
CA SER A 264 3.09 2.99 17.62
C SER A 264 1.88 3.41 16.78
N THR A 265 1.62 4.71 16.75
CA THR A 265 0.58 5.33 15.91
C THR A 265 0.80 5.01 14.43
N LYS A 266 2.04 5.03 13.96
CA LYS A 266 2.41 4.68 12.59
C LYS A 266 2.09 3.20 12.30
N GLY A 267 2.50 2.30 13.17
CA GLY A 267 2.23 0.85 13.02
C GLY A 267 0.73 0.58 12.94
N PHE A 268 -0.06 1.21 13.82
CA PHE A 268 -1.52 1.11 13.80
C PHE A 268 -2.11 1.64 12.48
N ALA A 269 -1.72 2.84 12.05
CA ALA A 269 -2.24 3.45 10.82
C ALA A 269 -1.94 2.61 9.57
N GLN A 270 -0.72 2.10 9.44
CA GLN A 270 -0.32 1.25 8.32
C GLN A 270 -1.05 -0.10 8.30
N SER A 271 -1.34 -0.66 9.48
CA SER A 271 -1.95 -1.98 9.63
C SER A 271 -3.47 -1.97 9.50
N PHE A 272 -4.10 -0.81 9.60
CA PHE A 272 -5.57 -0.72 9.69
C PHE A 272 -6.28 -1.28 8.44
N ILE A 273 -5.92 -0.81 7.25
CA ILE A 273 -6.53 -1.29 6.00
C ILE A 273 -6.25 -2.78 5.76
N PRO A 274 -4.99 -3.27 5.83
CA PRO A 274 -4.68 -4.68 5.73
C PRO A 274 -5.48 -5.56 6.68
N LEU A 275 -5.56 -5.20 7.96
CA LEU A 275 -6.33 -5.95 8.96
C LEU A 275 -7.82 -5.98 8.64
N VAL A 276 -8.43 -4.84 8.35
CA VAL A 276 -9.88 -4.76 8.09
C VAL A 276 -10.25 -5.55 6.82
N THR A 277 -9.41 -5.48 5.79
CA THR A 277 -9.62 -6.21 4.54
C THR A 277 -9.53 -7.72 4.77
N TYR A 278 -8.52 -8.15 5.52
CA TYR A 278 -8.32 -9.56 5.85
C TYR A 278 -9.43 -10.12 6.75
N TYR A 279 -9.84 -9.37 7.79
CA TYR A 279 -10.97 -9.78 8.65
C TYR A 279 -12.29 -9.86 7.89
N LYS A 280 -12.51 -8.97 6.91
CA LYS A 280 -13.66 -9.08 6.02
C LYS A 280 -13.63 -10.41 5.25
N ALA A 281 -12.50 -10.76 4.64
CA ALA A 281 -12.34 -12.02 3.91
C ALA A 281 -12.55 -13.25 4.82
N LEU A 282 -12.03 -13.23 6.05
CA LEU A 282 -12.29 -14.28 7.05
C LEU A 282 -13.79 -14.38 7.39
N GLY A 283 -14.48 -13.26 7.51
CA GLY A 283 -15.93 -13.21 7.75
C GLY A 283 -16.72 -13.87 6.62
N ASP A 284 -16.36 -13.55 5.38
CA ASP A 284 -17.01 -14.09 4.18
C ASP A 284 -16.86 -15.63 4.06
N THR A 285 -15.82 -16.21 4.66
CA THR A 285 -15.57 -17.67 4.65
C THR A 285 -16.07 -18.39 5.90
N GLY A 286 -16.51 -17.68 6.93
CA GLY A 286 -16.81 -18.25 8.24
C GLY A 286 -15.57 -18.60 9.09
N LEU A 287 -14.35 -18.40 8.57
CA LEU A 287 -13.10 -18.68 9.29
C LEU A 287 -12.83 -17.73 10.46
N ILE A 288 -13.55 -16.61 10.55
CA ILE A 288 -13.38 -15.61 11.62
C ILE A 288 -13.63 -16.20 13.00
N ASN A 289 -14.48 -17.24 13.11
CA ASN A 289 -14.76 -17.92 14.38
C ASN A 289 -13.55 -18.63 14.97
N ASN A 290 -12.52 -18.86 14.16
CA ASN A 290 -11.25 -19.47 14.58
C ASN A 290 -10.26 -18.42 15.12
N VAL A 291 -10.57 -17.15 14.99
CA VAL A 291 -9.77 -16.04 15.49
C VAL A 291 -10.39 -15.54 16.80
N LYS A 292 -9.67 -15.72 17.91
CA LYS A 292 -10.07 -15.09 19.17
C LYS A 292 -9.85 -13.58 19.04
N LEU A 293 -10.96 -12.84 18.92
CA LEU A 293 -10.95 -11.40 19.08
C LEU A 293 -10.96 -11.11 20.58
N TYR A 294 -9.91 -10.49 21.10
CA TYR A 294 -9.82 -10.05 22.50
C TYR A 294 -10.51 -8.68 22.64
#